data_3c1d3a7d695f323b4be97ba053a48328
#
_entry.id   3c1d3a7d695f323b4be97ba053a48328
#
_cell.length_a   1.000
_cell.length_b   1.000
_cell.length_c   1.000
_cell.angle_alpha   90.00
_cell.angle_beta   90.00
_cell.angle_gamma   90.00
#
_symmetry.space_group_name_H-M   'P 1'
#
loop_
_entity.id
_entity.type
_entity.pdbx_description
1 polymer ?
#
loop_
_entity_poly.entity_id
_entity_poly.type
_entity_poly.pdbx_seq_one_letter_code
_entity_poly.pdbx_strand_id
1 'polypeptide(L)'
;MAKWDKLFPTFDCGICILGPMMARTARHPNIRILTKTFITDVRGNVGKYRVSLRQMARYVDIESCTGCNRCIEVCPVEVADEYNSGLGKRKAMVRPSVDAVPIAPYIDTVNCIGCQSCAGVCEPKSLRYEEEDQEEVIEVGAVILATGFETFNPKIVEEFGYGRIPDVITSVELERLINPEGPSGGRLVKPSDGKPPKNIVFIPCVGSRSERFGRPYCSRVCCTAAVKEVMQVKQKLPDCDAYVFYTDMRVFGKGQEELYERAAKEYNVNFVRGAIGEVELDPVSSKTIVRAEDTLARKMLEFDVDLVVLMVGMDAESSNIELSRLFRAPLDENGFFMEQHPKLAPSSTASKGVFLAGVSQGPKDIADSVAHAGLAASKVKTLLASGDIIAEACVPSFNIDLCMGCRLCEENCTPQAIKFNDDKVPEIDLAACRACGACVAACPSGALDLPCLTNEQLEEATKAAVAFNPLRPAIVGYLCRWCAYSAADRAGSERMKYPPNIVSIQVPCTGRLNADTILTAFAEGADGVAILGCHVQDCHYRSGARYAMNRTDKIREMLKAVGIDSRRLYFGSASAAEADSFAEQVTRFTNDIVRLGPLGKEITENKIKPKDKAGATGR
;
A
#
# COMPACT_ATOMS: atom_id res chain seq x y z
N MET A 1 16.90 2.71 -11.63
CA MET A 1 18.36 2.68 -11.89
C MET A 1 18.68 2.79 -13.39
N ALA A 2 18.07 2.01 -14.25
CA ALA A 2 18.41 2.03 -15.68
C ALA A 2 18.25 3.40 -16.39
N LYS A 3 17.37 4.26 -15.90
CA LYS A 3 17.14 5.59 -16.45
C LYS A 3 18.08 6.66 -15.88
N TRP A 4 18.83 6.37 -14.81
CA TRP A 4 19.63 7.34 -14.06
C TRP A 4 21.11 7.24 -14.41
N ASP A 5 21.77 8.39 -14.54
CA ASP A 5 23.21 8.45 -14.75
C ASP A 5 23.96 8.16 -13.45
N LYS A 6 23.68 8.95 -12.40
CA LYS A 6 24.32 8.81 -11.10
C LYS A 6 23.33 8.43 -10.01
N LEU A 7 23.82 7.70 -9.00
CA LEU A 7 23.06 7.27 -7.84
C LEU A 7 23.54 7.99 -6.58
N PHE A 8 22.62 8.33 -5.70
CA PHE A 8 22.96 8.88 -4.38
C PHE A 8 23.12 7.77 -3.34
N PRO A 9 23.88 7.95 -2.26
CA PRO A 9 24.71 9.14 -1.96
C PRO A 9 26.10 9.11 -2.57
N THR A 10 26.52 7.99 -3.15
CA THR A 10 27.90 7.69 -3.57
C THR A 10 28.32 8.28 -4.91
N PHE A 11 27.36 8.75 -5.71
CA PHE A 11 27.57 9.25 -7.07
C PHE A 11 28.06 8.20 -8.06
N ASP A 12 27.76 6.93 -7.80
CA ASP A 12 28.09 5.83 -8.70
C ASP A 12 27.26 5.88 -9.99
N CYS A 13 27.81 5.32 -11.05
CA CYS A 13 27.11 5.15 -12.32
C CYS A 13 25.99 4.11 -12.18
N GLY A 14 24.75 4.51 -12.43
CA GLY A 14 23.57 3.66 -12.27
C GLY A 14 23.59 2.40 -13.15
N ILE A 15 23.95 2.57 -14.45
CA ILE A 15 23.99 1.48 -15.41
C ILE A 15 25.19 0.56 -15.17
N CYS A 16 26.34 1.12 -14.75
CA CYS A 16 27.55 0.33 -14.48
C CYS A 16 27.36 -0.67 -13.33
N ILE A 17 26.46 -0.37 -12.40
CA ILE A 17 26.10 -1.26 -11.30
C ILE A 17 25.00 -2.23 -11.77
N LEU A 18 23.97 -1.74 -12.45
CA LEU A 18 22.79 -2.52 -12.82
C LEU A 18 23.08 -3.50 -13.97
N GLY A 19 23.81 -3.06 -15.01
CA GLY A 19 24.06 -3.86 -16.22
C GLY A 19 24.66 -5.25 -15.93
N PRO A 20 25.76 -5.35 -15.15
CA PRO A 20 26.33 -6.66 -14.79
C PRO A 20 25.36 -7.55 -14.00
N MET A 21 24.51 -6.96 -13.13
CA MET A 21 23.51 -7.71 -12.38
C MET A 21 22.39 -8.24 -13.29
N MET A 22 21.93 -7.42 -14.23
CA MET A 22 20.94 -7.83 -15.24
C MET A 22 21.48 -8.97 -16.10
N ALA A 23 22.71 -8.84 -16.61
CA ALA A 23 23.35 -9.86 -17.44
C ALA A 23 23.55 -11.18 -16.66
N ARG A 24 23.94 -11.12 -15.38
CA ARG A 24 24.09 -12.30 -14.52
C ARG A 24 22.74 -12.98 -14.28
N THR A 25 21.68 -12.19 -14.02
CA THR A 25 20.34 -12.70 -13.82
C THR A 25 19.80 -13.36 -15.09
N ALA A 26 20.00 -12.74 -16.25
CA ALA A 26 19.57 -13.27 -17.55
C ALA A 26 20.24 -14.59 -17.93
N ARG A 27 21.50 -14.80 -17.51
CA ARG A 27 22.28 -16.01 -17.80
C ARG A 27 22.14 -17.09 -16.73
N HIS A 28 21.43 -16.82 -15.63
CA HIS A 28 21.36 -17.77 -14.53
C HIS A 28 20.43 -18.95 -14.91
N PRO A 29 20.91 -20.23 -14.80
CA PRO A 29 20.17 -21.39 -15.31
C PRO A 29 18.82 -21.62 -14.61
N ASN A 30 18.67 -21.14 -13.39
CA ASN A 30 17.44 -21.31 -12.59
C ASN A 30 16.53 -20.05 -12.62
N ILE A 31 16.80 -19.08 -13.49
CA ILE A 31 15.98 -17.88 -13.61
C ILE A 31 15.41 -17.81 -15.03
N ARG A 32 14.11 -17.78 -15.14
CA ARG A 32 13.39 -17.54 -16.40
C ARG A 32 12.78 -16.14 -16.36
N ILE A 33 13.13 -15.30 -17.31
CA ILE A 33 12.60 -13.94 -17.44
C ILE A 33 11.53 -13.93 -18.53
N LEU A 34 10.30 -13.63 -18.15
CA LEU A 34 9.16 -13.52 -19.05
C LEU A 34 8.82 -12.04 -19.22
N THR A 35 9.20 -11.47 -20.34
CA THR A 35 8.88 -10.07 -20.69
C THR A 35 7.60 -9.99 -21.49
N LYS A 36 6.92 -8.82 -21.49
CA LYS A 36 5.60 -8.61 -22.11
C LYS A 36 4.56 -9.61 -21.63
N THR A 37 4.62 -10.02 -20.36
CA THR A 37 3.79 -11.08 -19.79
C THR A 37 2.92 -10.52 -18.68
N PHE A 38 1.63 -10.87 -18.71
CA PHE A 38 0.62 -10.46 -17.74
C PHE A 38 0.08 -11.69 -17.01
N ILE A 39 -0.29 -11.51 -15.74
CA ILE A 39 -0.95 -12.54 -14.94
C ILE A 39 -2.44 -12.38 -15.15
N THR A 40 -3.11 -13.44 -15.63
CA THR A 40 -4.56 -13.42 -15.94
C THR A 40 -5.41 -14.10 -14.88
N ASP A 41 -4.89 -15.13 -14.20
CA ASP A 41 -5.60 -15.83 -13.11
C ASP A 41 -4.60 -16.43 -12.12
N VAL A 42 -5.03 -16.57 -10.85
CA VAL A 42 -4.26 -17.23 -9.80
C VAL A 42 -5.18 -18.13 -8.99
N ARG A 43 -4.84 -19.42 -8.93
CA ARG A 43 -5.55 -20.44 -8.16
C ARG A 43 -4.62 -21.15 -7.19
N GLY A 44 -5.19 -21.85 -6.21
CA GLY A 44 -4.43 -22.58 -5.21
C GLY A 44 -3.98 -21.71 -4.05
N ASN A 45 -3.01 -22.19 -3.31
CA ASN A 45 -2.54 -21.59 -2.06
C ASN A 45 -1.02 -21.75 -1.92
N VAL A 46 -0.47 -21.29 -0.80
CA VAL A 46 0.95 -21.40 -0.47
C VAL A 46 1.47 -22.82 -0.69
N GLY A 47 2.59 -22.95 -1.37
CA GLY A 47 3.19 -24.22 -1.78
C GLY A 47 2.71 -24.74 -3.14
N LYS A 48 1.52 -24.32 -3.61
CA LYS A 48 0.90 -24.81 -4.87
C LYS A 48 0.05 -23.73 -5.55
N TYR A 49 0.62 -22.57 -5.80
CA TYR A 49 -0.05 -21.57 -6.64
C TYR A 49 0.02 -22.00 -8.12
N ARG A 50 -1.10 -21.96 -8.79
CA ARG A 50 -1.21 -22.09 -10.25
C ARG A 50 -1.48 -20.70 -10.80
N VAL A 51 -0.51 -20.18 -11.54
CA VAL A 51 -0.53 -18.82 -12.09
C VAL A 51 -0.68 -18.92 -13.60
N SER A 52 -1.80 -18.40 -14.12
CA SER A 52 -2.04 -18.30 -15.56
C SER A 52 -1.40 -17.03 -16.08
N LEU A 53 -0.62 -17.18 -17.12
CA LEU A 53 0.16 -16.12 -17.76
C LEU A 53 -0.31 -15.95 -19.20
N ARG A 54 -0.37 -14.70 -19.67
CA ARG A 54 -0.51 -14.36 -21.08
C ARG A 54 0.73 -13.56 -21.50
N GLN A 55 1.53 -14.14 -22.37
CA GLN A 55 2.69 -13.51 -22.97
C GLN A 55 2.30 -12.92 -24.32
N MET A 56 2.41 -11.61 -24.43
CA MET A 56 2.15 -10.88 -25.68
C MET A 56 3.21 -11.16 -26.73
N ALA A 57 2.79 -11.34 -27.98
CA ALA A 57 3.67 -11.54 -29.11
C ALA A 57 4.74 -10.43 -29.20
N ARG A 58 5.96 -10.83 -29.43
CA ARG A 58 7.11 -9.93 -29.60
C ARG A 58 7.38 -9.64 -31.07
N TYR A 59 7.03 -10.58 -31.93
CA TYR A 59 7.31 -10.60 -33.36
C TYR A 59 8.80 -10.67 -33.71
N VAL A 60 9.65 -10.96 -32.75
CA VAL A 60 11.09 -11.16 -32.88
C VAL A 60 11.53 -12.33 -32.04
N ASP A 61 12.02 -13.37 -32.64
CA ASP A 61 12.56 -14.55 -31.99
C ASP A 61 13.82 -14.20 -31.20
N ILE A 62 13.74 -14.40 -29.87
CA ILE A 62 14.80 -14.04 -28.92
C ILE A 62 16.04 -14.89 -29.11
N GLU A 63 15.88 -16.17 -29.48
CA GLU A 63 16.99 -17.12 -29.56
C GLU A 63 17.87 -16.87 -30.80
N SER A 64 17.25 -16.54 -31.91
CA SER A 64 17.98 -16.26 -33.17
C SER A 64 18.44 -14.81 -33.29
N CYS A 65 17.89 -13.87 -32.51
CA CYS A 65 18.20 -12.46 -32.58
C CYS A 65 19.58 -12.12 -32.00
N THR A 66 20.46 -11.51 -32.81
CA THR A 66 21.81 -11.08 -32.38
C THR A 66 21.83 -9.71 -31.70
N GLY A 67 20.71 -8.98 -31.67
CA GLY A 67 20.63 -7.62 -31.08
C GLY A 67 21.37 -6.54 -31.87
N CYS A 68 21.60 -6.74 -33.19
CA CYS A 68 22.37 -5.83 -34.03
C CYS A 68 21.72 -4.47 -34.33
N ASN A 69 20.43 -4.29 -33.98
CA ASN A 69 19.63 -3.06 -34.14
C ASN A 69 19.36 -2.58 -35.57
N ARG A 70 19.84 -3.23 -36.63
CA ARG A 70 19.60 -2.82 -38.05
C ARG A 70 18.11 -2.66 -38.36
N CYS A 71 17.25 -3.51 -37.78
CA CYS A 71 15.80 -3.43 -37.93
C CYS A 71 15.20 -2.15 -37.32
N ILE A 72 15.82 -1.60 -36.26
CA ILE A 72 15.44 -0.31 -35.67
C ILE A 72 15.82 0.84 -36.57
N GLU A 73 17.04 0.82 -37.12
CA GLU A 73 17.58 1.88 -37.97
C GLU A 73 16.76 2.09 -39.26
N VAL A 74 16.30 1.00 -39.90
CA VAL A 74 15.51 1.08 -41.14
C VAL A 74 14.02 1.32 -40.92
N CYS A 75 13.55 1.30 -39.70
CA CYS A 75 12.13 1.53 -39.41
C CYS A 75 11.74 2.99 -39.71
N PRO A 76 10.78 3.23 -40.65
CA PRO A 76 10.41 4.60 -41.03
C PRO A 76 9.52 5.31 -39.99
N VAL A 77 8.90 4.58 -39.08
CA VAL A 77 7.96 5.12 -38.10
C VAL A 77 8.71 5.78 -36.96
N GLU A 78 8.32 6.98 -36.60
CA GLU A 78 8.81 7.72 -35.42
C GLU A 78 7.65 8.15 -34.54
N VAL A 79 7.72 7.80 -33.25
CA VAL A 79 6.75 8.16 -32.22
C VAL A 79 7.49 8.70 -31.00
N ALA A 80 6.75 9.32 -30.06
CA ALA A 80 7.33 9.78 -28.80
C ALA A 80 7.97 8.60 -28.04
N ASP A 81 9.09 8.85 -27.38
CA ASP A 81 9.82 7.83 -26.64
C ASP A 81 9.38 7.79 -25.16
N GLU A 82 8.54 6.86 -24.81
CA GLU A 82 8.02 6.68 -23.44
C GLU A 82 9.13 6.29 -22.46
N TYR A 83 10.15 5.56 -22.91
CA TYR A 83 11.29 5.24 -22.04
C TYR A 83 12.03 6.50 -21.61
N ASN A 84 12.14 7.47 -22.50
CA ASN A 84 12.71 8.79 -22.25
C ASN A 84 11.66 9.81 -21.75
N SER A 85 10.52 9.36 -21.22
CA SER A 85 9.45 10.23 -20.69
C SER A 85 8.86 11.18 -21.72
N GLY A 86 8.80 10.75 -22.99
CA GLY A 86 8.30 11.55 -24.11
C GLY A 86 9.33 12.49 -24.72
N LEU A 87 10.52 12.58 -24.15
CA LEU A 87 11.63 13.36 -24.73
C LEU A 87 12.25 12.60 -25.91
N GLY A 88 12.31 13.25 -27.07
CA GLY A 88 12.83 12.63 -28.29
C GLY A 88 11.83 11.65 -28.92
N LYS A 89 12.33 10.88 -29.90
CA LYS A 89 11.54 9.95 -30.68
C LYS A 89 12.16 8.56 -30.67
N ARG A 90 11.33 7.54 -30.72
CA ARG A 90 11.71 6.14 -30.95
C ARG A 90 11.03 5.58 -32.19
N LYS A 91 11.51 4.45 -32.63
CA LYS A 91 10.95 3.73 -33.78
C LYS A 91 9.82 2.79 -33.31
N ALA A 92 8.96 2.33 -34.25
CA ALA A 92 7.99 1.27 -33.94
C ALA A 92 8.65 -0.11 -33.72
N MET A 93 9.88 -0.31 -34.21
CA MET A 93 10.75 -1.41 -33.79
C MET A 93 11.49 -0.95 -32.52
N VAL A 94 11.20 -1.54 -31.36
CA VAL A 94 11.56 -0.98 -30.04
C VAL A 94 12.59 -1.84 -29.32
N ARG A 95 13.65 -1.22 -28.86
CA ARG A 95 14.53 -1.69 -27.79
C ARG A 95 14.71 -0.55 -26.81
N PRO A 96 14.14 -0.63 -25.60
CA PRO A 96 14.04 0.53 -24.69
C PRO A 96 15.39 1.12 -24.27
N SER A 97 16.41 0.27 -24.06
CA SER A 97 17.78 0.69 -23.74
C SER A 97 18.79 -0.29 -24.32
N VAL A 98 20.06 0.11 -24.36
CA VAL A 98 21.16 -0.77 -24.84
C VAL A 98 21.37 -1.99 -23.93
N ASP A 99 21.04 -1.88 -22.65
CA ASP A 99 21.14 -2.96 -21.66
C ASP A 99 19.84 -3.74 -21.46
N ALA A 100 18.84 -3.53 -22.32
CA ALA A 100 17.57 -4.25 -22.21
C ALA A 100 17.75 -5.78 -22.25
N VAL A 101 17.07 -6.48 -21.37
CA VAL A 101 17.02 -7.95 -21.32
C VAL A 101 15.58 -8.39 -21.64
N PRO A 102 15.39 -9.23 -22.68
CA PRO A 102 16.37 -9.71 -23.67
C PRO A 102 16.86 -8.58 -24.60
N ILE A 103 18.00 -8.78 -25.26
CA ILE A 103 18.57 -7.83 -26.22
C ILE A 103 17.72 -7.69 -27.49
N ALA A 104 16.86 -8.67 -27.77
CA ALA A 104 15.96 -8.67 -28.91
C ALA A 104 14.94 -7.54 -28.82
N PRO A 105 14.77 -6.72 -29.85
CA PRO A 105 13.70 -5.72 -29.92
C PRO A 105 12.33 -6.38 -30.01
N TYR A 106 11.26 -5.57 -29.99
CA TYR A 106 9.90 -6.02 -30.27
C TYR A 106 9.21 -5.04 -31.22
N ILE A 107 8.15 -5.47 -31.89
CA ILE A 107 7.32 -4.59 -32.71
C ILE A 107 6.23 -3.95 -31.83
N ASP A 108 6.16 -2.62 -31.87
CA ASP A 108 5.04 -1.86 -31.33
C ASP A 108 3.88 -1.90 -32.34
N THR A 109 2.96 -2.83 -32.14
CA THR A 109 1.86 -3.09 -33.09
C THR A 109 0.88 -1.94 -33.22
N VAL A 110 0.79 -1.06 -32.21
CA VAL A 110 -0.09 0.11 -32.24
C VAL A 110 0.40 1.13 -33.26
N ASN A 111 1.71 1.29 -33.38
CA ASN A 111 2.32 2.31 -34.24
C ASN A 111 2.95 1.73 -35.52
N CYS A 112 3.13 0.40 -35.62
CA CYS A 112 3.74 -0.24 -36.79
C CYS A 112 2.79 -0.18 -38.01
N ILE A 113 3.31 0.29 -39.15
CA ILE A 113 2.56 0.39 -40.41
C ILE A 113 2.65 -0.87 -41.29
N GLY A 114 3.31 -1.95 -40.84
CA GLY A 114 3.40 -3.22 -41.57
C GLY A 114 4.29 -3.19 -42.82
N CYS A 115 5.19 -2.23 -42.99
CA CYS A 115 6.02 -2.07 -44.20
C CYS A 115 7.08 -3.16 -44.43
N GLN A 116 7.34 -4.02 -43.45
CA GLN A 116 8.30 -5.14 -43.47
C GLN A 116 9.78 -4.77 -43.80
N SER A 117 10.14 -3.50 -43.82
CA SER A 117 11.55 -3.07 -44.06
C SER A 117 12.53 -3.72 -43.09
N CYS A 118 12.10 -3.96 -41.83
CA CYS A 118 12.89 -4.65 -40.80
C CYS A 118 13.24 -6.10 -41.20
N ALA A 119 12.37 -6.82 -41.91
CA ALA A 119 12.63 -8.18 -42.36
C ALA A 119 13.72 -8.21 -43.46
N GLY A 120 13.73 -7.21 -44.36
CA GLY A 120 14.70 -7.12 -45.45
C GLY A 120 16.15 -7.00 -44.99
N VAL A 121 16.41 -6.46 -43.79
CA VAL A 121 17.75 -6.27 -43.22
C VAL A 121 18.13 -7.27 -42.12
N CYS A 122 17.22 -8.15 -41.74
CA CYS A 122 17.44 -9.11 -40.67
C CYS A 122 18.18 -10.36 -41.23
N GLU A 123 19.50 -10.40 -41.13
CA GLU A 123 20.32 -11.54 -41.59
C GLU A 123 19.94 -12.86 -40.89
N PRO A 124 19.74 -12.92 -39.54
CA PRO A 124 19.34 -14.16 -38.87
C PRO A 124 17.88 -14.52 -39.10
N LYS A 125 17.11 -13.69 -39.82
CA LYS A 125 15.69 -13.89 -40.11
C LYS A 125 14.85 -14.13 -38.85
N SER A 126 15.09 -13.34 -37.81
CA SER A 126 14.44 -13.50 -36.50
C SER A 126 13.01 -12.92 -36.44
N LEU A 127 12.50 -12.29 -37.53
CA LEU A 127 11.15 -11.72 -37.52
C LEU A 127 10.10 -12.82 -37.68
N ARG A 128 9.04 -12.78 -36.85
CA ARG A 128 7.94 -13.76 -36.81
C ARG A 128 6.60 -13.01 -36.82
N TYR A 129 6.15 -12.53 -37.96
CA TYR A 129 4.90 -11.74 -38.05
C TYR A 129 3.63 -12.54 -37.73
N GLU A 130 3.70 -13.87 -37.81
CA GLU A 130 2.62 -14.82 -37.49
C GLU A 130 2.59 -15.21 -36.02
N GLU A 131 3.45 -14.59 -35.17
CA GLU A 131 3.51 -14.90 -33.76
C GLU A 131 2.22 -14.41 -33.06
N GLU A 132 1.58 -15.31 -32.33
CA GLU A 132 0.40 -15.02 -31.52
C GLU A 132 0.75 -14.94 -30.04
N ASP A 133 -0.14 -14.31 -29.27
CA ASP A 133 -0.04 -14.30 -27.80
C ASP A 133 -0.07 -15.74 -27.28
N GLN A 134 0.77 -16.05 -26.31
CA GLN A 134 0.87 -17.37 -25.71
C GLN A 134 0.29 -17.37 -24.30
N GLU A 135 -0.51 -18.41 -24.00
CA GLU A 135 -1.00 -18.66 -22.65
C GLU A 135 -0.23 -19.81 -22.01
N GLU A 136 0.19 -19.63 -20.79
CA GLU A 136 0.93 -20.62 -20.02
C GLU A 136 0.41 -20.67 -18.59
N VAL A 137 0.36 -21.85 -17.99
CA VAL A 137 0.08 -22.02 -16.55
C VAL A 137 1.33 -22.55 -15.88
N ILE A 138 1.86 -21.82 -14.90
CA ILE A 138 3.01 -22.24 -14.11
C ILE A 138 2.58 -22.57 -12.67
N GLU A 139 3.25 -23.55 -12.07
CA GLU A 139 3.09 -23.85 -10.63
C GLU A 139 4.26 -23.28 -9.85
N VAL A 140 3.93 -22.50 -8.79
CA VAL A 140 4.92 -21.87 -7.93
C VAL A 140 4.59 -22.06 -6.45
N GLY A 141 5.62 -22.24 -5.62
CA GLY A 141 5.44 -22.42 -4.18
C GLY A 141 5.19 -21.14 -3.42
N ALA A 142 5.71 -20.01 -3.91
CA ALA A 142 5.57 -18.69 -3.31
C ALA A 142 5.66 -17.59 -4.37
N VAL A 143 5.21 -16.39 -4.02
CA VAL A 143 5.18 -15.21 -4.90
C VAL A 143 5.83 -14.03 -4.20
N ILE A 144 6.62 -13.25 -4.92
CA ILE A 144 7.14 -11.96 -4.46
C ILE A 144 6.57 -10.87 -5.38
N LEU A 145 5.80 -9.95 -4.81
CA LEU A 145 5.27 -8.78 -5.50
C LEU A 145 6.31 -7.64 -5.43
N ALA A 146 6.84 -7.26 -6.57
CA ALA A 146 7.88 -6.24 -6.72
C ALA A 146 7.53 -5.28 -7.87
N THR A 147 6.31 -4.77 -7.86
CA THR A 147 5.68 -3.99 -8.95
C THR A 147 6.33 -2.63 -9.17
N GLY A 148 7.04 -2.10 -8.16
CA GLY A 148 7.66 -0.78 -8.26
C GLY A 148 6.67 0.35 -7.94
N PHE A 149 6.74 1.44 -8.73
CA PHE A 149 5.93 2.64 -8.53
C PHE A 149 5.75 3.38 -9.87
N GLU A 150 4.73 4.20 -9.93
CA GLU A 150 4.55 5.23 -10.95
C GLU A 150 5.00 6.60 -10.41
N THR A 151 5.39 7.50 -11.30
CA THR A 151 5.64 8.88 -10.90
C THR A 151 4.34 9.67 -10.88
N PHE A 152 4.18 10.51 -9.86
CA PHE A 152 3.05 11.42 -9.80
C PHE A 152 2.94 12.25 -11.08
N ASN A 153 1.72 12.40 -11.61
CA ASN A 153 1.47 13.21 -12.80
C ASN A 153 1.38 14.70 -12.44
N PRO A 154 2.39 15.52 -12.72
CA PRO A 154 2.40 16.92 -12.32
C PRO A 154 1.44 17.83 -13.11
N LYS A 155 0.80 17.33 -14.16
CA LYS A 155 -0.22 18.11 -14.92
C LYS A 155 -1.41 18.52 -14.06
N ILE A 156 -1.70 17.78 -12.98
CA ILE A 156 -2.79 18.10 -12.08
C ILE A 156 -2.46 19.25 -11.10
N VAL A 157 -1.19 19.68 -11.06
CA VAL A 157 -0.73 20.85 -10.31
C VAL A 157 -0.59 22.00 -11.29
N GLU A 158 -1.70 22.64 -11.59
CA GLU A 158 -1.77 23.68 -12.63
C GLU A 158 -0.84 24.86 -12.34
N GLU A 159 -0.62 25.15 -11.05
CA GLU A 159 0.23 26.26 -10.56
C GLU A 159 1.68 26.15 -11.03
N PHE A 160 2.16 24.94 -11.34
CA PHE A 160 3.55 24.75 -11.77
C PHE A 160 3.74 24.73 -13.29
N GLY A 161 2.67 24.86 -14.06
CA GLY A 161 2.74 25.05 -15.51
C GLY A 161 3.27 23.87 -16.33
N TYR A 162 3.43 22.67 -15.75
CA TYR A 162 3.90 21.49 -16.46
C TYR A 162 3.00 21.10 -17.64
N GLY A 163 3.60 20.88 -18.81
CA GLY A 163 2.88 20.61 -20.06
C GLY A 163 2.31 21.87 -20.76
N ARG A 164 2.36 23.04 -20.12
CA ARG A 164 2.02 24.35 -20.72
C ARG A 164 3.28 25.17 -21.01
N ILE A 165 4.25 25.12 -20.11
CA ILE A 165 5.54 25.82 -20.23
C ILE A 165 6.58 24.78 -20.63
N PRO A 166 7.21 24.90 -21.82
CA PRO A 166 8.15 23.89 -22.32
C PRO A 166 9.33 23.60 -21.39
N ASP A 167 9.82 24.62 -20.69
CA ASP A 167 10.99 24.54 -19.82
C ASP A 167 10.62 24.21 -18.35
N VAL A 168 9.44 23.66 -18.12
CA VAL A 168 9.05 23.01 -16.85
C VAL A 168 9.05 21.50 -17.07
N ILE A 169 10.01 20.81 -16.46
CA ILE A 169 10.24 19.38 -16.64
C ILE A 169 10.20 18.65 -15.28
N THR A 170 10.05 17.35 -15.32
CA THR A 170 10.15 16.50 -14.13
C THR A 170 11.61 16.09 -13.85
N SER A 171 11.88 15.63 -12.63
CA SER A 171 13.17 15.03 -12.26
C SER A 171 13.55 13.85 -13.17
N VAL A 172 12.57 13.03 -13.57
CA VAL A 172 12.82 11.89 -14.46
C VAL A 172 13.21 12.36 -15.87
N GLU A 173 12.60 13.43 -16.38
CA GLU A 173 12.96 14.05 -17.65
C GLU A 173 14.36 14.67 -17.58
N LEU A 174 14.69 15.35 -16.47
CA LEU A 174 16.04 15.86 -16.25
C LEU A 174 17.08 14.73 -16.28
N GLU A 175 16.82 13.63 -15.57
CA GLU A 175 17.69 12.44 -15.58
C GLU A 175 17.93 11.92 -16.99
N ARG A 176 16.91 11.90 -17.84
CA ARG A 176 17.07 11.48 -19.25
C ARG A 176 17.85 12.49 -20.08
N LEU A 177 17.73 13.78 -19.83
CA LEU A 177 18.54 14.80 -20.51
C LEU A 177 20.02 14.72 -20.13
N ILE A 178 20.32 14.54 -18.84
CA ILE A 178 21.72 14.48 -18.39
C ILE A 178 22.40 13.13 -18.62
N ASN A 179 21.63 12.06 -18.90
CA ASN A 179 22.17 10.73 -19.16
C ASN A 179 22.81 10.66 -20.57
N PRO A 180 24.03 10.10 -20.70
CA PRO A 180 24.68 9.93 -22.02
C PRO A 180 23.86 9.14 -23.04
N GLU A 181 23.02 8.19 -22.58
CA GLU A 181 22.09 7.41 -23.41
C GLU A 181 20.74 8.10 -23.62
N GLY A 182 20.57 9.30 -23.10
CA GLY A 182 19.35 10.07 -23.25
C GLY A 182 19.27 10.80 -24.60
N PRO A 183 18.12 11.44 -24.88
CA PRO A 183 17.83 12.02 -26.20
C PRO A 183 18.75 13.18 -26.58
N SER A 184 19.40 13.83 -25.62
CA SER A 184 20.37 14.92 -25.84
C SER A 184 21.85 14.47 -25.87
N GLY A 185 22.11 13.15 -25.72
CA GLY A 185 23.47 12.61 -25.58
C GLY A 185 24.17 13.12 -24.30
N GLY A 186 23.42 13.33 -23.23
CA GLY A 186 23.92 13.78 -21.94
C GLY A 186 24.18 15.29 -21.84
N ARG A 187 23.80 16.08 -22.84
CA ARG A 187 23.89 17.53 -22.79
C ARG A 187 22.64 18.11 -22.13
N LEU A 188 22.83 18.87 -21.06
CA LEU A 188 21.71 19.58 -20.44
C LEU A 188 21.32 20.79 -21.30
N VAL A 189 20.14 20.70 -21.90
CA VAL A 189 19.59 21.74 -22.77
C VAL A 189 18.11 21.95 -22.43
N LYS A 190 17.63 23.17 -22.65
CA LYS A 190 16.21 23.52 -22.47
C LYS A 190 15.38 22.86 -23.57
N PRO A 191 14.21 22.33 -23.28
CA PRO A 191 13.29 21.81 -24.28
C PRO A 191 12.82 22.84 -25.31
N SER A 192 12.70 24.12 -24.93
CA SER A 192 12.18 25.18 -25.79
C SER A 192 13.10 25.57 -26.93
N ASP A 193 14.41 25.69 -26.71
CA ASP A 193 15.34 26.27 -27.67
C ASP A 193 16.65 25.47 -27.87
N GLY A 194 16.82 24.36 -27.14
CA GLY A 194 18.01 23.50 -27.24
C GLY A 194 19.29 24.10 -26.66
N LYS A 195 19.20 25.24 -25.94
CA LYS A 195 20.37 25.90 -25.32
C LYS A 195 20.54 25.46 -23.86
N PRO A 196 21.77 25.50 -23.33
CA PRO A 196 21.98 25.26 -21.90
C PRO A 196 21.31 26.34 -21.05
N PRO A 197 20.67 25.98 -19.91
CA PRO A 197 20.09 26.94 -18.98
C PRO A 197 21.20 27.69 -18.22
N LYS A 198 20.98 28.98 -17.93
CA LYS A 198 21.85 29.79 -17.09
C LYS A 198 21.43 29.76 -15.63
N ASN A 199 20.14 29.54 -15.38
CA ASN A 199 19.61 29.36 -14.03
C ASN A 199 18.56 28.25 -14.03
N ILE A 200 18.46 27.53 -12.91
CA ILE A 200 17.59 26.38 -12.74
C ILE A 200 17.00 26.35 -11.35
N VAL A 201 15.72 25.99 -11.25
CA VAL A 201 14.99 25.85 -9.98
C VAL A 201 14.48 24.43 -9.81
N PHE A 202 14.72 23.85 -8.64
CA PHE A 202 14.16 22.57 -8.22
C PHE A 202 13.02 22.75 -7.24
N ILE A 203 11.87 22.13 -7.50
CA ILE A 203 10.67 22.16 -6.66
C ILE A 203 10.43 20.78 -6.06
N PRO A 204 10.81 20.53 -4.80
CA PRO A 204 10.54 19.26 -4.10
C PRO A 204 9.06 19.07 -3.75
N CYS A 205 8.73 17.83 -3.36
CA CYS A 205 7.42 17.42 -2.85
C CYS A 205 6.26 17.57 -3.84
N VAL A 206 6.50 17.61 -5.15
CA VAL A 206 5.42 17.68 -6.14
C VAL A 206 4.62 16.37 -6.12
N GLY A 207 3.36 16.42 -5.66
CA GLY A 207 2.51 15.25 -5.45
C GLY A 207 2.85 14.40 -4.23
N SER A 208 3.61 14.95 -3.26
CA SER A 208 3.90 14.32 -1.97
C SER A 208 3.58 15.27 -0.83
N ARG A 209 3.25 14.74 0.38
CA ARG A 209 2.92 15.53 1.57
C ARG A 209 1.75 16.50 1.33
N SER A 210 0.78 16.08 0.53
CA SER A 210 -0.36 16.89 0.14
C SER A 210 -1.67 16.14 0.30
N GLU A 211 -2.49 16.58 1.23
CA GLU A 211 -3.87 16.09 1.38
C GLU A 211 -4.74 16.49 0.18
N ARG A 212 -4.49 17.66 -0.42
CA ARG A 212 -5.20 18.13 -1.62
C ARG A 212 -5.17 17.13 -2.77
N PHE A 213 -4.04 16.43 -2.93
CA PHE A 213 -3.87 15.44 -3.99
C PHE A 213 -4.05 14.00 -3.49
N GLY A 214 -4.49 13.79 -2.25
CA GLY A 214 -4.66 12.48 -1.66
C GLY A 214 -3.35 11.71 -1.43
N ARG A 215 -2.22 12.41 -1.24
CA ARG A 215 -0.89 11.85 -0.97
C ARG A 215 -0.29 12.50 0.27
N PRO A 216 -0.79 12.18 1.47
CA PRO A 216 -0.29 12.78 2.71
C PRO A 216 1.13 12.32 3.06
N TYR A 217 1.59 11.23 2.45
CA TYR A 217 2.89 10.62 2.71
C TYR A 217 4.04 11.35 2.00
N CYS A 218 5.26 11.14 2.52
CA CYS A 218 6.50 11.56 1.90
C CYS A 218 7.05 10.44 1.00
N SER A 219 7.45 10.77 -0.23
CA SER A 219 8.13 9.83 -1.15
C SER A 219 9.57 9.50 -0.77
N ARG A 220 10.09 10.01 0.34
CA ARG A 220 11.40 9.74 0.98
C ARG A 220 12.64 10.14 0.18
N VAL A 221 12.63 10.03 -1.13
CA VAL A 221 13.81 10.16 -1.99
C VAL A 221 13.97 11.52 -2.65
N CYS A 222 12.90 12.33 -2.74
CA CYS A 222 12.88 13.56 -3.54
C CYS A 222 13.98 14.57 -3.12
N CYS A 223 14.22 14.74 -1.81
CA CYS A 223 15.23 15.67 -1.33
C CYS A 223 16.64 15.24 -1.72
N THR A 224 16.99 13.97 -1.50
CA THR A 224 18.32 13.46 -1.85
C THR A 224 18.50 13.38 -3.37
N ALA A 225 17.44 13.05 -4.12
CA ALA A 225 17.46 13.09 -5.58
C ALA A 225 17.71 14.52 -6.09
N ALA A 226 17.02 15.54 -5.52
CA ALA A 226 17.25 16.94 -5.88
C ALA A 226 18.69 17.38 -5.62
N VAL A 227 19.25 17.02 -4.45
CA VAL A 227 20.65 17.30 -4.11
C VAL A 227 21.59 16.66 -5.15
N LYS A 228 21.38 15.40 -5.49
CA LYS A 228 22.19 14.68 -6.48
C LYS A 228 22.05 15.29 -7.88
N GLU A 229 20.84 15.58 -8.32
CA GLU A 229 20.57 16.14 -9.66
C GLU A 229 21.15 17.55 -9.82
N VAL A 230 20.98 18.41 -8.80
CA VAL A 230 21.56 19.75 -8.86
C VAL A 230 23.10 19.74 -8.88
N MET A 231 23.72 18.78 -8.18
CA MET A 231 25.18 18.59 -8.29
C MET A 231 25.60 18.13 -9.71
N GLN A 232 24.84 17.24 -10.35
CA GLN A 232 25.08 16.85 -11.74
C GLN A 232 24.93 18.03 -12.70
N VAL A 233 23.93 18.89 -12.50
CA VAL A 233 23.76 20.13 -13.24
C VAL A 233 25.01 21.00 -13.10
N LYS A 234 25.47 21.24 -11.87
CA LYS A 234 26.67 22.06 -11.60
C LYS A 234 27.97 21.44 -12.16
N GLN A 235 28.06 20.11 -12.23
CA GLN A 235 29.20 19.44 -12.90
C GLN A 235 29.22 19.67 -14.40
N LYS A 236 28.06 19.71 -15.04
CA LYS A 236 27.93 19.93 -16.50
C LYS A 236 27.94 21.41 -16.87
N LEU A 237 27.40 22.25 -16.04
CA LEU A 237 27.25 23.70 -16.21
C LEU A 237 27.70 24.42 -14.93
N PRO A 238 29.01 24.61 -14.68
CA PRO A 238 29.54 25.21 -13.46
C PRO A 238 29.01 26.62 -13.18
N ASP A 239 28.78 27.40 -14.24
CA ASP A 239 28.32 28.79 -14.18
C ASP A 239 26.78 28.92 -14.07
N CYS A 240 26.02 27.81 -14.09
CA CYS A 240 24.58 27.83 -13.94
C CYS A 240 24.19 28.13 -12.49
N ASP A 241 23.36 29.13 -12.25
CA ASP A 241 22.78 29.41 -10.94
C ASP A 241 21.70 28.37 -10.62
N ALA A 242 21.88 27.65 -9.52
CA ALA A 242 21.00 26.56 -9.16
C ALA A 242 20.34 26.79 -7.79
N TYR A 243 19.03 26.69 -7.74
CA TYR A 243 18.20 26.91 -6.56
C TYR A 243 17.37 25.67 -6.25
N VAL A 244 17.35 25.26 -4.97
CA VAL A 244 16.48 24.21 -4.46
C VAL A 244 15.58 24.82 -3.39
N PHE A 245 14.28 24.94 -3.67
CA PHE A 245 13.30 25.39 -2.68
C PHE A 245 12.83 24.20 -1.85
N TYR A 246 12.78 24.34 -0.54
CA TYR A 246 12.39 23.23 0.34
C TYR A 246 11.62 23.71 1.58
N THR A 247 10.66 22.94 2.01
CA THR A 247 9.97 23.13 3.29
C THR A 247 10.80 22.53 4.43
N ASP A 248 11.17 21.25 4.28
CA ASP A 248 12.06 20.49 5.14
C ASP A 248 13.01 19.67 4.29
N MET A 249 14.32 19.78 4.54
CA MET A 249 15.30 18.94 3.86
C MET A 249 15.40 17.57 4.56
N ARG A 250 14.96 16.53 3.88
CA ARG A 250 14.95 15.15 4.40
C ARG A 250 16.02 14.32 3.71
N VAL A 251 17.26 14.54 4.10
CA VAL A 251 18.45 13.82 3.62
C VAL A 251 19.05 13.06 4.81
N PHE A 252 18.52 11.89 5.12
CA PHE A 252 18.89 11.10 6.29
C PHE A 252 19.60 9.81 5.89
N GLY A 253 20.49 9.35 6.74
CA GLY A 253 21.31 8.18 6.53
C GLY A 253 22.76 8.52 6.20
N LYS A 254 23.64 7.53 6.33
CA LYS A 254 25.08 7.67 6.13
C LYS A 254 25.38 8.12 4.69
N GLY A 255 26.11 9.21 4.54
CA GLY A 255 26.55 9.79 3.27
C GLY A 255 25.52 10.70 2.59
N GLN A 256 24.26 10.76 3.07
CA GLN A 256 23.23 11.58 2.42
C GLN A 256 23.28 13.06 2.90
N GLU A 257 23.50 13.29 4.18
CA GLU A 257 23.65 14.64 4.73
C GLU A 257 24.96 15.28 4.25
N GLU A 258 26.03 14.49 4.24
CA GLU A 258 27.33 14.90 3.69
C GLU A 258 27.22 15.28 2.19
N LEU A 259 26.37 14.57 1.43
CA LEU A 259 26.07 14.93 0.05
C LEU A 259 25.40 16.31 -0.06
N TYR A 260 24.45 16.59 0.83
CA TYR A 260 23.76 17.88 0.90
C TYR A 260 24.74 19.02 1.25
N GLU A 261 25.60 18.80 2.26
CA GLU A 261 26.62 19.77 2.63
C GLU A 261 27.60 20.05 1.48
N ARG A 262 28.02 19.02 0.76
CA ARG A 262 28.87 19.16 -0.43
C ARG A 262 28.19 19.98 -1.53
N ALA A 263 26.90 19.74 -1.79
CA ALA A 263 26.15 20.54 -2.75
C ALA A 263 26.15 22.03 -2.42
N ALA A 264 25.99 22.38 -1.14
CA ALA A 264 26.01 23.77 -0.69
C ALA A 264 27.41 24.38 -0.71
N LYS A 265 28.43 23.68 -0.18
CA LYS A 265 29.78 24.23 0.07
C LYS A 265 30.70 24.17 -1.16
N GLU A 266 30.66 23.07 -1.93
CA GLU A 266 31.58 22.83 -3.05
C GLU A 266 30.98 23.21 -4.41
N TYR A 267 29.66 23.04 -4.55
CA TYR A 267 28.94 23.32 -5.81
C TYR A 267 28.20 24.65 -5.82
N ASN A 268 28.21 25.40 -4.71
CA ASN A 268 27.53 26.68 -4.56
C ASN A 268 26.04 26.60 -4.96
N VAL A 269 25.34 25.57 -4.49
CA VAL A 269 23.91 25.41 -4.70
C VAL A 269 23.15 26.28 -3.68
N ASN A 270 22.19 27.05 -4.15
CA ASN A 270 21.36 27.90 -3.30
C ASN A 270 20.16 27.10 -2.75
N PHE A 271 20.18 26.77 -1.46
CA PHE A 271 19.08 26.13 -0.78
C PHE A 271 18.21 27.18 -0.10
N VAL A 272 16.96 27.36 -0.59
CA VAL A 272 16.01 28.36 -0.09
C VAL A 272 14.91 27.65 0.69
N ARG A 273 14.79 27.97 1.98
CA ARG A 273 13.72 27.42 2.80
C ARG A 273 12.42 28.17 2.52
N GLY A 274 11.50 27.53 1.82
CA GLY A 274 10.25 28.14 1.43
C GLY A 274 9.48 27.26 0.45
N ALA A 275 8.42 27.81 -0.10
CA ALA A 275 7.59 27.13 -1.08
C ALA A 275 7.47 27.98 -2.34
N ILE A 276 7.43 27.31 -3.48
CA ILE A 276 7.03 27.95 -4.74
C ILE A 276 5.51 27.93 -4.80
N GLY A 277 4.92 29.11 -4.97
CA GLY A 277 3.48 29.26 -5.14
C GLY A 277 3.04 29.10 -6.57
N GLU A 278 3.84 29.59 -7.53
CA GLU A 278 3.42 29.68 -8.91
C GLU A 278 4.61 29.73 -9.89
N VAL A 279 4.39 29.13 -11.05
CA VAL A 279 5.28 29.18 -12.22
C VAL A 279 4.48 29.63 -13.42
N GLU A 280 4.81 30.78 -13.99
CA GLU A 280 4.11 31.39 -15.12
C GLU A 280 5.05 31.68 -16.28
N LEU A 281 4.49 31.72 -17.49
CA LEU A 281 5.17 32.25 -18.66
C LEU A 281 4.76 33.71 -18.86
N ASP A 282 5.69 34.63 -18.76
CA ASP A 282 5.41 36.04 -19.06
C ASP A 282 5.09 36.20 -20.57
N PRO A 283 3.90 36.65 -20.92
CA PRO A 283 3.47 36.73 -22.31
C PRO A 283 4.22 37.80 -23.12
N VAL A 284 4.90 38.75 -22.45
CA VAL A 284 5.64 39.82 -23.11
C VAL A 284 7.09 39.43 -23.34
N SER A 285 7.77 38.97 -22.32
CA SER A 285 9.19 38.61 -22.39
C SER A 285 9.44 37.16 -22.82
N SER A 286 8.40 36.30 -22.80
CA SER A 286 8.49 34.85 -23.02
C SER A 286 9.43 34.15 -22.02
N LYS A 287 9.65 34.74 -20.85
CA LYS A 287 10.44 34.17 -19.77
C LYS A 287 9.57 33.41 -18.81
N THR A 288 10.08 32.35 -18.23
CA THR A 288 9.43 31.65 -17.14
C THR A 288 9.68 32.41 -15.84
N ILE A 289 8.63 32.84 -15.17
CA ILE A 289 8.67 33.56 -13.89
C ILE A 289 8.29 32.60 -12.78
N VAL A 290 9.09 32.58 -11.73
CA VAL A 290 8.82 31.83 -10.50
C VAL A 290 8.50 32.78 -9.37
N ARG A 291 7.37 32.57 -8.70
CA ARG A 291 6.98 33.25 -7.47
C ARG A 291 7.12 32.30 -6.29
N ALA A 292 7.90 32.72 -5.30
CA ALA A 292 8.24 31.89 -4.15
C ALA A 292 8.26 32.69 -2.86
N GLU A 293 8.15 32.01 -1.73
CA GLU A 293 8.40 32.57 -0.41
C GLU A 293 9.75 32.10 0.11
N ASP A 294 10.58 33.02 0.60
CA ASP A 294 11.72 32.71 1.45
C ASP A 294 11.30 32.94 2.91
N THR A 295 11.07 31.85 3.63
CA THR A 295 10.60 31.89 5.02
C THR A 295 11.68 32.33 6.02
N LEU A 296 12.97 32.18 5.68
CA LEU A 296 14.06 32.64 6.51
C LEU A 296 14.30 34.16 6.36
N ALA A 297 14.29 34.64 5.13
CA ALA A 297 14.40 36.04 4.82
C ALA A 297 13.08 36.82 5.04
N ARG A 298 11.94 36.10 5.20
CA ARG A 298 10.57 36.66 5.31
C ARG A 298 10.22 37.57 4.13
N LYS A 299 10.52 37.12 2.91
CA LYS A 299 10.32 37.85 1.67
C LYS A 299 9.65 37.00 0.61
N MET A 300 8.80 37.65 -0.18
CA MET A 300 8.37 37.10 -1.44
C MET A 300 9.47 37.32 -2.48
N LEU A 301 9.72 36.30 -3.27
CA LEU A 301 10.69 36.32 -4.36
C LEU A 301 9.94 36.19 -5.68
N GLU A 302 10.34 37.01 -6.65
CA GLU A 302 9.91 36.88 -8.04
C GLU A 302 11.15 37.05 -8.92
N PHE A 303 11.40 36.06 -9.77
CA PHE A 303 12.56 36.07 -10.67
C PHE A 303 12.35 35.19 -11.88
N ASP A 304 13.05 35.52 -12.97
CA ASP A 304 13.04 34.73 -14.19
C ASP A 304 13.97 33.52 -14.09
N VAL A 305 13.53 32.39 -14.63
CA VAL A 305 14.29 31.13 -14.67
C VAL A 305 14.29 30.53 -16.06
N ASP A 306 15.40 29.87 -16.40
CA ASP A 306 15.57 29.19 -17.68
C ASP A 306 14.98 27.79 -17.67
N LEU A 307 15.02 27.10 -16.52
CA LEU A 307 14.53 25.71 -16.40
C LEU A 307 13.98 25.45 -14.99
N VAL A 308 12.80 24.85 -14.91
CA VAL A 308 12.18 24.41 -13.67
C VAL A 308 12.11 22.88 -13.64
N VAL A 309 12.57 22.29 -12.54
CA VAL A 309 12.54 20.84 -12.31
C VAL A 309 11.60 20.48 -11.18
N LEU A 310 10.56 19.74 -11.51
CA LEU A 310 9.59 19.22 -10.56
C LEU A 310 10.04 17.87 -9.99
N MET A 311 10.38 17.83 -8.70
CA MET A 311 10.73 16.60 -8.00
C MET A 311 9.46 15.84 -7.66
N VAL A 312 8.98 15.07 -8.64
CA VAL A 312 7.71 14.34 -8.55
C VAL A 312 7.76 13.20 -7.53
N GLY A 313 6.64 12.99 -6.85
CA GLY A 313 6.47 11.92 -5.87
C GLY A 313 6.34 10.53 -6.50
N MET A 314 6.31 9.52 -5.64
CA MET A 314 6.06 8.12 -5.99
C MET A 314 4.59 7.78 -5.71
N ASP A 315 3.87 7.37 -6.73
CA ASP A 315 2.53 6.79 -6.63
C ASP A 315 2.63 5.26 -6.68
N ALA A 316 1.64 4.59 -6.10
CA ALA A 316 1.56 3.15 -6.22
C ALA A 316 1.33 2.75 -7.69
N GLU A 317 1.92 1.62 -8.10
CA GLU A 317 1.74 1.07 -9.45
C GLU A 317 0.27 0.72 -9.70
N SER A 318 -0.28 1.15 -10.83
CA SER A 318 -1.70 0.98 -11.16
C SER A 318 -2.15 -0.49 -11.22
N SER A 319 -1.26 -1.39 -11.64
CA SER A 319 -1.49 -2.84 -11.68
C SER A 319 -1.68 -3.48 -10.30
N ASN A 320 -1.33 -2.79 -9.21
CA ASN A 320 -1.52 -3.29 -7.84
C ASN A 320 -2.98 -3.63 -7.55
N ILE A 321 -3.94 -2.91 -8.14
CA ILE A 321 -5.39 -3.14 -7.94
C ILE A 321 -5.79 -4.54 -8.42
N GLU A 322 -5.33 -4.93 -9.60
CA GLU A 322 -5.60 -6.24 -10.18
C GLU A 322 -4.83 -7.34 -9.42
N LEU A 323 -3.55 -7.14 -9.19
CA LEU A 323 -2.69 -8.09 -8.48
C LEU A 323 -3.14 -8.31 -7.03
N SER A 324 -3.68 -7.28 -6.38
CA SER A 324 -4.29 -7.39 -5.05
C SER A 324 -5.44 -8.41 -5.03
N ARG A 325 -6.29 -8.38 -6.05
CA ARG A 325 -7.41 -9.33 -6.19
C ARG A 325 -6.92 -10.74 -6.50
N LEU A 326 -5.97 -10.87 -7.43
CA LEU A 326 -5.43 -12.16 -7.86
C LEU A 326 -4.69 -12.88 -6.73
N PHE A 327 -3.82 -12.18 -6.00
CA PHE A 327 -3.00 -12.74 -4.93
C PHE A 327 -3.59 -12.58 -3.53
N ARG A 328 -4.78 -11.97 -3.41
CA ARG A 328 -5.44 -11.68 -2.13
C ARG A 328 -4.53 -10.90 -1.16
N ALA A 329 -3.71 -10.01 -1.71
CA ALA A 329 -2.81 -9.15 -0.98
C ALA A 329 -3.44 -7.76 -0.86
N PRO A 330 -3.93 -7.33 0.33
CA PRO A 330 -4.65 -6.08 0.49
C PRO A 330 -3.75 -4.87 0.20
N LEU A 331 -4.40 -3.78 -0.25
CA LEU A 331 -3.76 -2.48 -0.44
C LEU A 331 -4.09 -1.55 0.73
N ASP A 332 -3.20 -0.60 1.00
CA ASP A 332 -3.47 0.53 1.87
C ASP A 332 -4.34 1.59 1.17
N GLU A 333 -4.64 2.67 1.86
CA GLU A 333 -5.42 3.80 1.34
C GLU A 333 -4.75 4.53 0.17
N ASN A 334 -3.44 4.36 0.00
CA ASN A 334 -2.63 4.99 -1.03
C ASN A 334 -2.34 4.05 -2.22
N GLY A 335 -2.86 2.81 -2.19
CA GLY A 335 -2.71 1.82 -3.27
C GLY A 335 -1.44 0.97 -3.20
N PHE A 336 -0.61 1.09 -2.16
CA PHE A 336 0.52 0.20 -1.94
C PHE A 336 0.08 -1.09 -1.25
N PHE A 337 0.80 -2.20 -1.49
CA PHE A 337 0.50 -3.45 -0.81
C PHE A 337 0.77 -3.35 0.69
N MET A 338 -0.19 -3.84 1.49
CA MET A 338 -0.05 -3.87 2.93
C MET A 338 0.81 -5.05 3.38
N GLU A 339 1.82 -4.77 4.19
CA GLU A 339 2.57 -5.81 4.90
C GLU A 339 1.75 -6.41 6.06
N GLN A 340 2.11 -7.61 6.49
CA GLN A 340 1.43 -8.29 7.58
C GLN A 340 1.58 -7.54 8.91
N HIS A 341 2.76 -6.97 9.16
CA HIS A 341 3.04 -6.13 10.33
C HIS A 341 4.20 -5.18 10.01
N PRO A 342 4.05 -3.86 10.20
CA PRO A 342 5.04 -2.87 9.75
C PRO A 342 6.42 -3.02 10.39
N LYS A 343 6.51 -3.54 11.60
CA LYS A 343 7.78 -3.71 12.34
C LYS A 343 8.30 -5.15 12.31
N LEU A 344 7.41 -6.16 12.44
CA LEU A 344 7.82 -7.56 12.66
C LEU A 344 7.78 -8.41 11.39
N ALA A 345 6.98 -8.03 10.41
CA ALA A 345 6.80 -8.78 9.17
C ALA A 345 6.63 -7.85 7.95
N PRO A 346 7.59 -6.94 7.69
CA PRO A 346 7.44 -5.88 6.68
C PRO A 346 7.43 -6.40 5.23
N SER A 347 7.97 -7.59 4.98
CA SER A 347 7.99 -8.22 3.64
C SER A 347 6.93 -9.30 3.45
N SER A 348 6.13 -9.62 4.45
CA SER A 348 5.06 -10.62 4.35
C SER A 348 3.71 -9.94 4.17
N THR A 349 2.79 -10.53 3.42
CA THR A 349 1.40 -10.08 3.35
C THR A 349 0.49 -10.87 4.30
N ALA A 350 -0.77 -10.48 4.38
CA ALA A 350 -1.79 -11.28 5.06
C ALA A 350 -2.01 -12.63 4.38
N SER A 351 -1.75 -12.74 3.07
CA SER A 351 -1.81 -13.99 2.31
C SER A 351 -0.52 -14.78 2.46
N LYS A 352 -0.59 -15.97 3.07
CA LYS A 352 0.58 -16.84 3.24
C LYS A 352 1.20 -17.17 1.88
N GLY A 353 2.53 -17.14 1.77
CA GLY A 353 3.25 -17.42 0.54
C GLY A 353 3.33 -16.26 -0.45
N VAL A 354 2.70 -15.11 -0.15
CA VAL A 354 2.81 -13.88 -0.93
C VAL A 354 3.64 -12.86 -0.14
N PHE A 355 4.74 -12.43 -0.72
CA PHE A 355 5.71 -11.52 -0.10
C PHE A 355 5.86 -10.24 -0.90
N LEU A 356 6.39 -9.20 -0.26
CA LEU A 356 6.59 -7.88 -0.83
C LEU A 356 8.07 -7.55 -0.94
N ALA A 357 8.47 -6.89 -2.03
CA ALA A 357 9.83 -6.39 -2.20
C ALA A 357 9.85 -4.97 -2.79
N GLY A 358 10.71 -4.13 -2.23
CA GLY A 358 10.92 -2.77 -2.71
C GLY A 358 9.71 -1.84 -2.53
N VAL A 359 9.52 -0.95 -3.49
CA VAL A 359 8.53 0.13 -3.44
C VAL A 359 7.08 -0.35 -3.53
N SER A 360 6.83 -1.59 -3.92
CA SER A 360 5.47 -2.16 -3.94
C SER A 360 4.74 -2.04 -2.59
N GLN A 361 5.47 -1.97 -1.48
CA GLN A 361 4.94 -1.80 -0.12
C GLN A 361 4.89 -0.31 0.32
N GLY A 362 5.58 0.58 -0.38
CA GLY A 362 5.63 2.01 -0.08
C GLY A 362 6.98 2.61 -0.47
N PRO A 363 7.09 3.95 -0.51
CA PRO A 363 8.28 4.66 -0.95
C PRO A 363 9.57 4.23 -0.24
N LYS A 364 10.60 3.86 -1.00
CA LYS A 364 11.93 3.42 -0.55
C LYS A 364 13.01 3.89 -1.52
N ASP A 365 14.21 4.06 -1.00
CA ASP A 365 15.39 4.21 -1.84
C ASP A 365 15.90 2.86 -2.37
N ILE A 366 17.00 2.89 -3.14
CA ILE A 366 17.57 1.68 -3.74
C ILE A 366 18.12 0.74 -2.67
N ALA A 367 18.83 1.25 -1.66
CA ALA A 367 19.42 0.44 -0.61
C ALA A 367 18.35 -0.28 0.22
N ASP A 368 17.32 0.45 0.65
CA ASP A 368 16.17 -0.12 1.36
C ASP A 368 15.42 -1.14 0.48
N SER A 369 15.26 -0.87 -0.82
CA SER A 369 14.61 -1.79 -1.75
C SER A 369 15.36 -3.10 -1.90
N VAL A 370 16.69 -3.05 -1.98
CA VAL A 370 17.57 -4.23 -2.06
C VAL A 370 17.52 -5.02 -0.75
N ALA A 371 17.60 -4.35 0.40
CA ALA A 371 17.48 -4.99 1.71
C ALA A 371 16.12 -5.68 1.88
N HIS A 372 15.04 -5.01 1.46
CA HIS A 372 13.69 -5.55 1.50
C HIS A 372 13.53 -6.77 0.58
N ALA A 373 14.11 -6.75 -0.61
CA ALA A 373 14.13 -7.89 -1.52
C ALA A 373 14.91 -9.08 -0.94
N GLY A 374 16.05 -8.83 -0.27
CA GLY A 374 16.82 -9.85 0.46
C GLY A 374 16.01 -10.48 1.58
N LEU A 375 15.26 -9.68 2.35
CA LEU A 375 14.36 -10.17 3.38
C LEU A 375 13.24 -11.05 2.78
N ALA A 376 12.59 -10.61 1.70
CA ALA A 376 11.55 -11.37 1.01
C ALA A 376 12.09 -12.73 0.51
N ALA A 377 13.25 -12.73 -0.14
CA ALA A 377 13.90 -13.95 -0.62
C ALA A 377 14.25 -14.91 0.53
N SER A 378 14.75 -14.41 1.67
CA SER A 378 15.01 -15.21 2.86
C SER A 378 13.74 -15.84 3.42
N LYS A 379 12.63 -15.10 3.48
CA LYS A 379 11.32 -15.62 3.92
C LYS A 379 10.79 -16.70 2.98
N VAL A 380 10.89 -16.50 1.67
CA VAL A 380 10.53 -17.52 0.66
C VAL A 380 11.36 -18.77 0.84
N LYS A 381 12.69 -18.64 0.99
CA LYS A 381 13.59 -19.77 1.23
C LYS A 381 13.18 -20.55 2.49
N THR A 382 12.92 -19.87 3.59
CA THR A 382 12.50 -20.51 4.86
C THR A 382 11.19 -21.27 4.67
N LEU A 383 10.21 -20.66 3.98
CA LEU A 383 8.92 -21.28 3.71
C LEU A 383 9.04 -22.55 2.87
N LEU A 384 9.81 -22.47 1.77
CA LEU A 384 9.93 -23.60 0.83
C LEU A 384 10.85 -24.72 1.33
N ALA A 385 11.83 -24.39 2.18
CA ALA A 385 12.77 -25.38 2.73
C ALA A 385 12.14 -26.29 3.79
N SER A 386 11.08 -25.85 4.48
CA SER A 386 10.40 -26.65 5.51
C SER A 386 9.59 -27.81 4.92
N GLY A 387 9.14 -27.69 3.67
CA GLY A 387 8.26 -28.67 3.01
C GLY A 387 6.83 -28.71 3.57
N ASP A 388 6.62 -28.17 4.76
CA ASP A 388 5.35 -28.17 5.50
C ASP A 388 4.88 -26.74 5.82
N ILE A 389 3.57 -26.58 5.94
CA ILE A 389 2.93 -25.31 6.32
C ILE A 389 2.16 -25.54 7.60
N ILE A 390 2.49 -24.75 8.63
CA ILE A 390 1.72 -24.71 9.87
C ILE A 390 0.44 -23.89 9.59
N ALA A 391 -0.70 -24.57 9.56
CA ALA A 391 -2.02 -23.94 9.53
C ALA A 391 -2.52 -23.67 10.96
N GLU A 392 -3.44 -22.72 11.10
CA GLU A 392 -4.14 -22.52 12.37
C GLU A 392 -5.04 -23.74 12.66
N ALA A 393 -4.96 -24.24 13.88
CA ALA A 393 -5.74 -25.42 14.29
C ALA A 393 -7.26 -25.13 14.37
N CYS A 394 -7.62 -23.89 14.64
CA CYS A 394 -8.98 -23.44 14.86
C CYS A 394 -9.53 -22.66 13.66
N VAL A 395 -9.74 -23.33 12.54
CA VAL A 395 -10.37 -22.74 11.36
C VAL A 395 -11.90 -22.89 11.43
N PRO A 396 -12.69 -21.96 10.85
CA PRO A 396 -14.15 -22.08 10.83
C PRO A 396 -14.63 -23.37 10.16
N SER A 397 -15.57 -24.05 10.79
CA SER A 397 -16.37 -25.09 10.17
C SER A 397 -17.54 -24.48 9.39
N PHE A 398 -18.00 -25.17 8.36
CA PHE A 398 -19.07 -24.72 7.48
C PHE A 398 -20.17 -25.76 7.36
N ASN A 399 -21.42 -25.31 7.54
CA ASN A 399 -22.62 -26.11 7.31
C ASN A 399 -23.35 -25.57 6.07
N ILE A 400 -23.36 -26.36 4.98
CA ILE A 400 -23.97 -25.97 3.71
C ILE A 400 -25.49 -25.81 3.80
N ASP A 401 -26.14 -26.59 4.63
CA ASP A 401 -27.61 -26.60 4.74
C ASP A 401 -28.15 -25.29 5.31
N LEU A 402 -27.32 -24.56 6.06
CA LEU A 402 -27.65 -23.27 6.63
C LEU A 402 -27.19 -22.09 5.76
N CYS A 403 -26.43 -22.34 4.69
CA CYS A 403 -25.84 -21.25 3.91
C CYS A 403 -26.84 -20.62 2.94
N MET A 404 -27.00 -19.30 3.04
CA MET A 404 -27.85 -18.51 2.15
C MET A 404 -27.11 -17.94 0.93
N GLY A 405 -25.80 -18.17 0.77
CA GLY A 405 -25.00 -17.66 -0.35
C GLY A 405 -24.78 -16.13 -0.33
N CYS A 406 -24.95 -15.45 0.80
CA CYS A 406 -24.93 -13.98 0.91
C CYS A 406 -23.53 -13.35 0.79
N ARG A 407 -22.45 -14.11 0.80
CA ARG A 407 -21.02 -13.70 0.69
C ARG A 407 -20.49 -12.76 1.78
N LEU A 408 -21.25 -12.43 2.82
CA LEU A 408 -20.75 -11.57 3.90
C LEU A 408 -19.52 -12.13 4.60
N CYS A 409 -19.35 -13.44 4.66
CA CYS A 409 -18.17 -14.10 5.21
C CYS A 409 -16.91 -13.86 4.34
N GLU A 410 -17.05 -13.83 3.02
CA GLU A 410 -16.01 -13.51 2.06
C GLU A 410 -15.59 -12.03 2.18
N GLU A 411 -16.55 -11.10 2.19
CA GLU A 411 -16.31 -9.66 2.32
C GLU A 411 -15.63 -9.28 3.64
N ASN A 412 -15.98 -9.96 4.75
CA ASN A 412 -15.40 -9.71 6.06
C ASN A 412 -14.09 -10.47 6.32
N CYS A 413 -13.61 -11.27 5.36
CA CYS A 413 -12.38 -12.02 5.50
C CYS A 413 -11.17 -11.20 5.02
N THR A 414 -10.50 -10.50 5.93
CA THR A 414 -9.31 -9.69 5.59
C THR A 414 -8.20 -10.48 4.90
N PRO A 415 -7.82 -11.72 5.33
CA PRO A 415 -6.87 -12.52 4.60
C PRO A 415 -7.46 -13.16 3.33
N GLN A 416 -8.73 -12.86 2.99
CA GLN A 416 -9.45 -13.42 1.84
C GLN A 416 -9.37 -14.95 1.74
N ALA A 417 -9.40 -15.61 2.91
CA ALA A 417 -9.33 -17.06 3.00
C ALA A 417 -10.64 -17.78 2.61
N ILE A 418 -11.71 -17.04 2.32
CA ILE A 418 -13.00 -17.58 1.91
C ILE A 418 -13.28 -17.12 0.50
N LYS A 419 -13.59 -18.07 -0.38
CA LYS A 419 -14.08 -17.83 -1.75
C LYS A 419 -15.31 -18.69 -2.01
N PHE A 420 -16.19 -18.21 -2.85
CA PHE A 420 -17.31 -19.00 -3.35
C PHE A 420 -16.92 -19.63 -4.68
N ASN A 421 -17.16 -20.93 -4.82
CA ASN A 421 -17.03 -21.64 -6.09
C ASN A 421 -18.21 -21.33 -7.02
N ASP A 422 -18.20 -21.94 -8.21
CA ASP A 422 -19.24 -21.75 -9.23
C ASP A 422 -20.65 -22.20 -8.75
N ASP A 423 -20.70 -23.18 -7.83
CA ASP A 423 -21.92 -23.67 -7.19
C ASP A 423 -22.40 -22.78 -6.02
N LYS A 424 -21.77 -21.63 -5.82
CA LYS A 424 -22.04 -20.68 -4.72
C LYS A 424 -21.82 -21.26 -3.32
N VAL A 425 -20.95 -22.24 -3.20
CA VAL A 425 -20.52 -22.83 -1.93
C VAL A 425 -19.23 -22.16 -1.48
N PRO A 426 -19.11 -21.69 -0.22
CA PRO A 426 -17.87 -21.12 0.28
C PRO A 426 -16.80 -22.18 0.52
N GLU A 427 -15.64 -21.99 -0.05
CA GLU A 427 -14.43 -22.76 0.20
C GLU A 427 -13.49 -21.97 1.11
N ILE A 428 -13.01 -22.63 2.17
CA ILE A 428 -12.11 -22.01 3.13
C ILE A 428 -10.68 -22.49 2.88
N ASP A 429 -9.81 -21.57 2.52
CA ASP A 429 -8.38 -21.82 2.41
C ASP A 429 -7.76 -21.90 3.82
N LEU A 430 -7.49 -23.13 4.25
CA LEU A 430 -6.92 -23.41 5.59
C LEU A 430 -5.55 -22.78 5.79
N ALA A 431 -4.77 -22.62 4.73
CA ALA A 431 -3.45 -22.01 4.79
C ALA A 431 -3.50 -20.49 4.92
N ALA A 432 -4.51 -19.85 4.35
CA ALA A 432 -4.73 -18.41 4.45
C ALA A 432 -5.49 -18.01 5.71
N CYS A 433 -6.32 -18.90 6.27
CA CYS A 433 -7.15 -18.60 7.44
C CYS A 433 -6.28 -18.25 8.66
N ARG A 434 -6.69 -17.21 9.41
CA ARG A 434 -6.04 -16.74 10.64
C ARG A 434 -6.84 -17.04 11.90
N ALA A 435 -7.90 -17.83 11.81
CA ALA A 435 -8.77 -18.20 12.92
C ALA A 435 -9.31 -17.01 13.76
N CYS A 436 -9.49 -15.85 13.13
CA CYS A 436 -9.97 -14.65 13.83
C CYS A 436 -11.47 -14.68 14.18
N GLY A 437 -12.27 -15.48 13.45
CA GLY A 437 -13.71 -15.64 13.64
C GLY A 437 -14.58 -14.50 13.13
N ALA A 438 -14.03 -13.51 12.41
CA ALA A 438 -14.82 -12.38 11.87
C ALA A 438 -15.92 -12.84 10.88
N CYS A 439 -15.65 -13.88 10.09
CA CYS A 439 -16.60 -14.49 9.17
C CYS A 439 -17.77 -15.18 9.89
N VAL A 440 -17.50 -15.79 11.05
CA VAL A 440 -18.53 -16.41 11.91
C VAL A 440 -19.49 -15.33 12.42
N ALA A 441 -18.94 -14.24 12.95
CA ALA A 441 -19.74 -13.12 13.43
C ALA A 441 -20.49 -12.34 12.34
N ALA A 442 -20.06 -12.47 11.09
CA ALA A 442 -20.72 -11.87 9.93
C ALA A 442 -21.78 -12.77 9.30
N CYS A 443 -21.83 -14.05 9.66
CA CYS A 443 -22.78 -15.02 9.09
C CYS A 443 -24.16 -14.90 9.74
N PRO A 444 -25.19 -14.40 9.02
CA PRO A 444 -26.50 -14.18 9.62
C PRO A 444 -27.30 -15.48 9.82
N SER A 445 -26.96 -16.55 9.10
CA SER A 445 -27.65 -17.84 9.19
C SER A 445 -26.97 -18.83 10.15
N GLY A 446 -25.81 -18.47 10.74
CA GLY A 446 -25.04 -19.39 11.57
C GLY A 446 -24.38 -20.55 10.81
N ALA A 447 -24.30 -20.47 9.48
CA ALA A 447 -23.68 -21.51 8.66
C ALA A 447 -22.16 -21.70 8.91
N LEU A 448 -21.51 -20.70 9.52
CA LEU A 448 -20.10 -20.75 9.92
C LEU A 448 -19.99 -20.76 11.43
N ASP A 449 -19.14 -21.63 11.95
CA ASP A 449 -18.80 -21.64 13.36
C ASP A 449 -17.30 -21.89 13.59
N LEU A 450 -16.79 -21.55 14.77
CA LEU A 450 -15.39 -21.69 15.13
C LEU A 450 -15.23 -22.86 16.12
N PRO A 451 -14.70 -24.02 15.72
CA PRO A 451 -14.73 -25.24 16.56
C PRO A 451 -14.09 -25.10 17.94
N CYS A 452 -13.12 -24.22 18.12
CA CYS A 452 -12.48 -23.99 19.41
C CYS A 452 -13.16 -22.91 20.28
N LEU A 453 -14.15 -22.22 19.75
CA LEU A 453 -15.04 -21.27 20.44
C LEU A 453 -16.32 -21.11 19.62
N THR A 454 -17.21 -22.11 19.72
CA THR A 454 -18.48 -22.12 18.99
C THR A 454 -19.40 -20.99 19.48
N ASN A 455 -20.41 -20.65 18.68
CA ASN A 455 -21.43 -19.69 19.09
C ASN A 455 -22.11 -20.15 20.39
N GLU A 456 -22.45 -21.44 20.48
CA GLU A 456 -23.04 -22.04 21.67
C GLU A 456 -22.12 -21.96 22.90
N GLN A 457 -20.83 -22.32 22.75
CA GLN A 457 -19.86 -22.20 23.85
C GLN A 457 -19.70 -20.76 24.34
N LEU A 458 -19.67 -19.80 23.42
CA LEU A 458 -19.56 -18.39 23.78
C LEU A 458 -20.82 -17.87 24.46
N GLU A 459 -22.00 -18.32 24.03
CA GLU A 459 -23.27 -18.00 24.64
C GLU A 459 -23.38 -18.60 26.06
N GLU A 460 -23.07 -19.87 26.24
CA GLU A 460 -23.08 -20.53 27.56
C GLU A 460 -22.03 -19.92 28.52
N ALA A 461 -20.84 -19.58 28.02
CA ALA A 461 -19.85 -18.84 28.81
C ALA A 461 -20.38 -17.45 29.24
N THR A 462 -21.13 -16.79 28.37
CA THR A 462 -21.78 -15.50 28.69
C THR A 462 -22.85 -15.66 29.75
N LYS A 463 -23.74 -16.65 29.63
CA LYS A 463 -24.77 -16.98 30.66
C LYS A 463 -24.13 -17.30 32.00
N ALA A 464 -23.10 -18.14 32.00
CA ALA A 464 -22.36 -18.48 33.22
C ALA A 464 -21.69 -17.25 33.85
N ALA A 465 -21.08 -16.38 33.03
CA ALA A 465 -20.45 -15.16 33.53
C ALA A 465 -21.43 -14.21 34.24
N VAL A 466 -22.67 -14.17 33.82
CA VAL A 466 -23.74 -13.39 34.49
C VAL A 466 -24.28 -14.10 35.71
N ALA A 467 -24.63 -15.40 35.55
CA ALA A 467 -25.31 -16.17 36.61
C ALA A 467 -24.44 -16.38 37.85
N PHE A 468 -23.15 -16.62 37.66
CA PHE A 468 -22.20 -16.88 38.75
C PHE A 468 -21.42 -15.66 39.23
N ASN A 469 -21.68 -14.45 38.68
CA ASN A 469 -21.09 -13.23 39.24
C ASN A 469 -21.80 -12.79 40.50
N PRO A 470 -21.15 -12.90 41.69
CA PRO A 470 -21.79 -12.55 42.95
C PRO A 470 -21.88 -11.04 43.18
N LEU A 471 -21.18 -10.25 42.37
CA LEU A 471 -21.06 -8.81 42.55
C LEU A 471 -22.06 -8.05 41.69
N ARG A 472 -22.49 -6.90 42.20
CA ARG A 472 -23.30 -5.96 41.44
C ARG A 472 -22.59 -4.59 41.36
N PRO A 473 -22.59 -3.92 40.22
CA PRO A 473 -23.17 -4.38 38.94
C PRO A 473 -22.43 -5.60 38.39
N ALA A 474 -23.17 -6.50 37.72
CA ALA A 474 -22.60 -7.63 37.00
C ALA A 474 -22.15 -7.17 35.59
N ILE A 475 -20.88 -7.28 35.29
CA ILE A 475 -20.31 -6.84 34.03
C ILE A 475 -19.67 -8.04 33.30
N VAL A 476 -20.00 -8.21 32.02
CA VAL A 476 -19.34 -9.18 31.15
C VAL A 476 -18.30 -8.45 30.28
N GLY A 477 -17.06 -8.92 30.29
CA GLY A 477 -15.96 -8.37 29.51
C GLY A 477 -15.51 -9.34 28.43
N TYR A 478 -15.65 -8.98 27.14
CA TYR A 478 -15.07 -9.74 26.04
C TYR A 478 -13.73 -9.14 25.67
N LEU A 479 -12.65 -9.89 25.92
CA LEU A 479 -11.28 -9.41 25.77
C LEU A 479 -10.57 -10.09 24.61
N CYS A 480 -10.02 -9.28 23.67
CA CYS A 480 -9.18 -9.80 22.60
C CYS A 480 -7.93 -10.48 23.17
N ARG A 481 -7.70 -11.73 22.78
CA ARG A 481 -6.56 -12.57 23.21
C ARG A 481 -5.20 -11.87 23.05
N TRP A 482 -5.01 -11.13 21.97
CA TRP A 482 -3.72 -10.55 21.61
C TRP A 482 -3.35 -9.27 22.38
N CYS A 483 -4.35 -8.48 22.73
CA CYS A 483 -4.13 -7.17 23.32
C CYS A 483 -4.81 -7.06 24.70
N ALA A 484 -6.11 -6.81 24.76
CA ALA A 484 -6.80 -6.51 26.00
C ALA A 484 -6.73 -7.62 27.05
N TYR A 485 -6.77 -8.91 26.65
CA TYR A 485 -6.61 -10.02 27.57
C TYR A 485 -5.18 -10.08 28.12
N SER A 486 -4.19 -9.86 27.26
CA SER A 486 -2.79 -9.77 27.71
C SER A 486 -2.53 -8.57 28.61
N ALA A 487 -3.23 -7.44 28.37
CA ALA A 487 -3.19 -6.29 29.28
C ALA A 487 -3.81 -6.60 30.65
N ALA A 488 -4.92 -7.34 30.65
CA ALA A 488 -5.56 -7.81 31.89
C ALA A 488 -4.66 -8.76 32.68
N ASP A 489 -4.01 -9.71 32.00
CA ASP A 489 -3.05 -10.65 32.59
C ASP A 489 -1.83 -9.90 33.17
N ARG A 490 -1.32 -8.93 32.45
CA ARG A 490 -0.24 -8.04 32.92
C ARG A 490 -0.69 -7.21 34.13
N ALA A 491 -1.90 -6.64 34.13
CA ALA A 491 -2.43 -5.90 35.27
C ALA A 491 -2.50 -6.78 36.54
N GLY A 492 -2.88 -8.05 36.37
CA GLY A 492 -2.84 -9.04 37.44
C GLY A 492 -1.42 -9.32 37.94
N SER A 493 -0.47 -9.54 37.03
CA SER A 493 0.95 -9.78 37.35
C SER A 493 1.59 -8.60 38.08
N GLU A 494 1.25 -7.38 37.69
CA GLU A 494 1.72 -6.12 38.31
C GLU A 494 0.88 -5.75 39.57
N ARG A 495 -0.11 -6.58 39.95
CA ARG A 495 -1.00 -6.36 41.13
C ARG A 495 -1.76 -5.05 41.09
N MET A 496 -2.13 -4.59 39.91
CA MET A 496 -2.97 -3.41 39.74
C MET A 496 -4.36 -3.65 40.27
N LYS A 497 -4.94 -2.64 40.90
CA LYS A 497 -6.29 -2.74 41.50
C LYS A 497 -7.31 -2.16 40.52
N TYR A 498 -8.31 -2.95 40.17
CA TYR A 498 -9.52 -2.53 39.48
C TYR A 498 -10.74 -3.30 40.03
N PRO A 499 -11.97 -2.81 39.81
CA PRO A 499 -13.16 -3.45 40.34
C PRO A 499 -13.32 -4.89 39.85
N PRO A 500 -13.57 -5.86 40.73
CA PRO A 500 -13.73 -7.27 40.40
C PRO A 500 -15.10 -7.60 39.79
N ASN A 501 -15.90 -6.61 39.47
CA ASN A 501 -17.24 -6.74 38.90
C ASN A 501 -17.30 -7.28 37.49
N ILE A 502 -16.15 -7.23 36.76
CA ILE A 502 -16.04 -7.71 35.40
C ILE A 502 -15.60 -9.17 35.37
N VAL A 503 -16.39 -10.01 34.70
CA VAL A 503 -16.00 -11.39 34.36
C VAL A 503 -15.48 -11.38 32.91
N SER A 504 -14.20 -11.74 32.73
CA SER A 504 -13.54 -11.67 31.46
C SER A 504 -13.67 -12.97 30.66
N ILE A 505 -14.18 -12.88 29.45
CA ILE A 505 -14.24 -13.96 28.46
C ILE A 505 -13.21 -13.65 27.35
N GLN A 506 -12.24 -14.55 27.19
CA GLN A 506 -11.24 -14.41 26.13
C GLN A 506 -11.84 -14.77 24.78
N VAL A 507 -11.63 -13.91 23.78
CA VAL A 507 -12.00 -14.18 22.39
C VAL A 507 -10.77 -14.07 21.48
N PRO A 508 -10.67 -14.85 20.39
CA PRO A 508 -9.53 -14.79 19.49
C PRO A 508 -9.33 -13.38 18.90
N CYS A 509 -10.43 -12.72 18.59
CA CYS A 509 -10.51 -11.33 18.15
C CYS A 509 -11.86 -10.76 18.56
N THR A 510 -11.94 -9.47 18.87
CA THR A 510 -13.25 -8.82 19.13
C THR A 510 -14.18 -8.86 17.91
N GLY A 511 -13.62 -8.97 16.70
CA GLY A 511 -14.40 -9.20 15.46
C GLY A 511 -15.19 -10.51 15.44
N ARG A 512 -14.88 -11.49 16.33
CA ARG A 512 -15.61 -12.75 16.51
C ARG A 512 -16.99 -12.57 17.16
N LEU A 513 -17.18 -11.48 17.91
CA LEU A 513 -18.43 -11.23 18.62
C LEU A 513 -19.54 -10.88 17.63
N ASN A 514 -20.62 -11.64 17.64
CA ASN A 514 -21.85 -11.32 16.92
C ASN A 514 -22.81 -10.50 17.82
N ALA A 515 -23.89 -10.02 17.24
CA ALA A 515 -24.88 -9.24 18.00
C ALA A 515 -25.58 -10.10 19.05
N ASP A 516 -25.88 -11.35 18.72
CA ASP A 516 -26.61 -12.27 19.61
C ASP A 516 -25.86 -12.51 20.90
N THR A 517 -24.54 -12.75 20.85
CA THR A 517 -23.71 -12.92 22.06
C THR A 517 -23.78 -11.71 22.98
N ILE A 518 -23.74 -10.49 22.42
CA ILE A 518 -23.79 -9.25 23.21
C ILE A 518 -25.18 -9.04 23.82
N LEU A 519 -26.24 -9.30 23.04
CA LEU A 519 -27.63 -9.17 23.50
C LEU A 519 -28.00 -10.24 24.52
N THR A 520 -27.48 -11.47 24.39
CA THR A 520 -27.64 -12.54 25.39
C THR A 520 -27.11 -12.08 26.74
N ALA A 521 -25.98 -11.39 26.84
CA ALA A 521 -25.48 -10.89 28.11
C ALA A 521 -26.49 -9.97 28.80
N PHE A 522 -27.16 -9.08 28.08
CA PHE A 522 -28.20 -8.22 28.63
C PHE A 522 -29.50 -8.99 28.94
N ALA A 523 -29.87 -9.95 28.11
CA ALA A 523 -31.06 -10.79 28.34
C ALA A 523 -30.92 -11.64 29.62
N GLU A 524 -29.73 -12.11 29.93
CA GLU A 524 -29.40 -12.86 31.14
C GLU A 524 -29.21 -11.95 32.38
N GLY A 525 -29.29 -10.62 32.21
CA GLY A 525 -29.29 -9.66 33.33
C GLY A 525 -27.91 -9.08 33.64
N ALA A 526 -27.00 -9.01 32.70
CA ALA A 526 -25.78 -8.22 32.85
C ALA A 526 -26.14 -6.72 32.96
N ASP A 527 -25.59 -6.03 33.95
CA ASP A 527 -25.78 -4.60 34.12
C ASP A 527 -24.96 -3.79 33.12
N GLY A 528 -23.87 -4.37 32.62
CA GLY A 528 -23.00 -3.78 31.60
C GLY A 528 -22.21 -4.81 30.80
N VAL A 529 -21.88 -4.46 29.57
CA VAL A 529 -21.03 -5.27 28.68
C VAL A 529 -19.87 -4.44 28.19
N ALA A 530 -18.63 -4.93 28.37
CA ALA A 530 -17.40 -4.30 27.90
C ALA A 530 -16.77 -5.15 26.78
N ILE A 531 -16.46 -4.52 25.65
CA ILE A 531 -15.71 -5.12 24.55
C ILE A 531 -14.37 -4.40 24.48
N LEU A 532 -13.30 -5.10 24.84
CA LEU A 532 -11.96 -4.53 24.89
C LEU A 532 -11.05 -5.24 23.87
N GLY A 533 -10.51 -4.48 22.93
CA GLY A 533 -9.72 -5.01 21.81
C GLY A 533 -8.36 -4.35 21.65
N CYS A 534 -7.76 -4.61 20.51
CA CYS A 534 -6.61 -3.86 20.03
C CYS A 534 -7.01 -2.42 19.69
N HIS A 535 -6.07 -1.49 19.66
CA HIS A 535 -6.30 -0.21 18.99
C HIS A 535 -6.72 -0.48 17.53
N VAL A 536 -7.71 0.27 17.06
CA VAL A 536 -8.35 -0.02 15.76
C VAL A 536 -7.34 0.01 14.60
N GLN A 537 -6.35 0.90 14.67
CA GLN A 537 -5.30 1.06 13.68
C GLN A 537 -4.22 -0.03 13.75
N ASP A 538 -4.00 -0.61 14.96
CA ASP A 538 -2.97 -1.62 15.22
C ASP A 538 -3.57 -3.02 15.47
N CYS A 539 -4.77 -3.27 14.97
CA CYS A 539 -5.45 -4.55 15.17
C CYS A 539 -4.62 -5.70 14.60
N HIS A 540 -4.35 -6.74 15.41
CA HIS A 540 -3.57 -7.92 15.02
C HIS A 540 -4.11 -8.59 13.73
N TYR A 541 -5.43 -8.59 13.56
CA TYR A 541 -6.11 -9.10 12.37
C TYR A 541 -6.55 -7.98 11.41
N ARG A 542 -5.98 -6.79 11.54
CA ARG A 542 -6.23 -5.60 10.74
C ARG A 542 -7.62 -4.96 10.89
N SER A 543 -8.68 -5.70 10.66
CA SER A 543 -10.06 -5.18 10.60
C SER A 543 -10.93 -5.60 11.77
N GLY A 544 -10.54 -6.61 12.57
CA GLY A 544 -11.40 -7.18 13.60
C GLY A 544 -11.87 -6.18 14.65
N ALA A 545 -10.97 -5.31 15.15
CA ALA A 545 -11.34 -4.26 16.10
C ALA A 545 -12.31 -3.23 15.48
N ARG A 546 -12.11 -2.85 14.21
CA ARG A 546 -13.02 -1.95 13.48
C ARG A 546 -14.39 -2.56 13.26
N TYR A 547 -14.46 -3.86 12.92
CA TYR A 547 -15.76 -4.56 12.80
C TYR A 547 -16.49 -4.61 14.14
N ALA A 548 -15.77 -4.88 15.24
CA ALA A 548 -16.35 -4.86 16.58
C ALA A 548 -16.85 -3.47 16.98
N MET A 549 -16.09 -2.41 16.72
CA MET A 549 -16.49 -1.03 16.98
C MET A 549 -17.77 -0.66 16.24
N ASN A 550 -17.80 -0.88 14.92
CA ASN A 550 -18.97 -0.57 14.08
C ASN A 550 -20.22 -1.37 14.50
N ARG A 551 -20.02 -2.63 14.91
CA ARG A 551 -21.12 -3.48 15.43
C ARG A 551 -21.60 -2.99 16.79
N THR A 552 -20.70 -2.60 17.69
CA THR A 552 -21.04 -2.02 18.98
C THR A 552 -21.90 -0.77 18.82
N ASP A 553 -21.59 0.11 17.88
CA ASP A 553 -22.37 1.33 17.66
C ASP A 553 -23.78 1.02 17.16
N LYS A 554 -23.92 0.03 16.25
CA LYS A 554 -25.25 -0.43 15.80
C LYS A 554 -26.06 -1.05 16.95
N ILE A 555 -25.43 -1.86 17.80
CA ILE A 555 -26.12 -2.46 18.96
C ILE A 555 -26.51 -1.38 19.97
N ARG A 556 -25.71 -0.34 20.18
CA ARG A 556 -26.08 0.80 21.02
C ARG A 556 -27.37 1.47 20.57
N GLU A 557 -27.57 1.63 19.25
CA GLU A 557 -28.83 2.16 18.72
C GLU A 557 -30.00 1.20 18.95
N MET A 558 -29.78 -0.12 18.80
CA MET A 558 -30.80 -1.11 19.12
C MET A 558 -31.19 -1.09 20.62
N LEU A 559 -30.21 -1.00 21.51
CA LEU A 559 -30.46 -0.90 22.96
C LEU A 559 -31.29 0.34 23.30
N LYS A 560 -30.98 1.50 22.73
CA LYS A 560 -31.78 2.72 22.87
C LYS A 560 -33.24 2.52 22.45
N ALA A 561 -33.44 1.83 21.30
CA ALA A 561 -34.80 1.58 20.79
C ALA A 561 -35.66 0.73 21.72
N VAL A 562 -35.04 -0.16 22.48
CA VAL A 562 -35.74 -0.98 23.49
C VAL A 562 -35.73 -0.38 24.91
N GLY A 563 -35.21 0.85 25.05
CA GLY A 563 -35.23 1.59 26.32
C GLY A 563 -34.08 1.25 27.27
N ILE A 564 -33.03 0.61 26.79
CA ILE A 564 -31.80 0.33 27.55
C ILE A 564 -30.79 1.45 27.27
N ASP A 565 -30.19 2.00 28.35
CA ASP A 565 -29.17 3.05 28.20
C ASP A 565 -27.95 2.51 27.45
N SER A 566 -27.63 3.12 26.31
CA SER A 566 -26.53 2.69 25.43
C SER A 566 -25.13 2.76 26.06
N ARG A 567 -24.96 3.50 27.15
CA ARG A 567 -23.72 3.56 27.95
C ARG A 567 -23.43 2.24 28.67
N ARG A 568 -24.38 1.32 28.76
CA ARG A 568 -24.21 -0.03 29.32
C ARG A 568 -23.39 -0.94 28.41
N LEU A 569 -23.21 -0.56 27.13
CA LEU A 569 -22.33 -1.25 26.20
C LEU A 569 -21.10 -0.38 25.92
N TYR A 570 -19.92 -0.85 26.33
CA TYR A 570 -18.65 -0.16 26.21
C TYR A 570 -17.77 -0.84 25.15
N PHE A 571 -17.14 -0.03 24.30
CA PHE A 571 -16.04 -0.46 23.43
C PHE A 571 -14.79 0.33 23.81
N GLY A 572 -13.69 -0.39 24.08
CA GLY A 572 -12.41 0.20 24.42
C GLY A 572 -11.25 -0.53 23.76
N SER A 573 -10.07 0.09 23.84
CA SER A 573 -8.84 -0.46 23.27
C SER A 573 -7.72 -0.40 24.30
N ALA A 574 -6.95 -1.49 24.38
CA ALA A 574 -5.73 -1.57 25.17
C ALA A 574 -4.75 -2.50 24.47
N SER A 575 -3.49 -2.09 24.27
CA SER A 575 -2.43 -2.98 23.82
C SER A 575 -1.95 -3.89 24.96
N ALA A 576 -1.23 -4.96 24.66
CA ALA A 576 -0.66 -5.86 25.67
C ALA A 576 0.27 -5.16 26.68
N ALA A 577 0.81 -4.00 26.32
CA ALA A 577 1.69 -3.20 27.19
C ALA A 577 0.93 -2.21 28.08
N GLU A 578 -0.38 -1.98 27.86
CA GLU A 578 -1.16 -0.92 28.50
C GLU A 578 -2.04 -1.48 29.63
N ALA A 579 -1.43 -2.13 30.62
CA ALA A 579 -2.10 -2.67 31.79
C ALA A 579 -2.83 -1.58 32.61
N ASP A 580 -2.22 -0.41 32.76
CA ASP A 580 -2.78 0.75 33.46
C ASP A 580 -4.04 1.26 32.76
N SER A 581 -3.98 1.43 31.44
CA SER A 581 -5.13 1.86 30.63
C SER A 581 -6.28 0.86 30.71
N PHE A 582 -5.97 -0.45 30.71
CA PHE A 582 -6.98 -1.49 30.94
C PHE A 582 -7.66 -1.33 32.30
N ALA A 583 -6.88 -1.24 33.38
CA ALA A 583 -7.41 -1.10 34.74
C ALA A 583 -8.23 0.19 34.92
N GLU A 584 -7.78 1.29 34.32
CA GLU A 584 -8.48 2.57 34.31
C GLU A 584 -9.83 2.49 33.55
N GLN A 585 -9.84 1.90 32.35
CA GLN A 585 -11.05 1.74 31.53
C GLN A 585 -12.09 0.88 32.25
N VAL A 586 -11.66 -0.24 32.83
CA VAL A 586 -12.56 -1.11 33.63
C VAL A 586 -13.11 -0.37 34.84
N THR A 587 -12.29 0.38 35.56
CA THR A 587 -12.69 1.17 36.71
C THR A 587 -13.72 2.23 36.34
N ARG A 588 -13.43 3.01 35.27
CA ARG A 588 -14.35 4.03 34.78
C ARG A 588 -15.68 3.44 34.36
N PHE A 589 -15.64 2.38 33.54
CA PHE A 589 -16.86 1.73 33.07
C PHE A 589 -17.69 1.15 34.23
N THR A 590 -17.07 0.49 35.20
CA THR A 590 -17.79 -0.03 36.40
C THR A 590 -18.46 1.10 37.17
N ASN A 591 -17.78 2.23 37.37
CA ASN A 591 -18.35 3.41 38.05
C ASN A 591 -19.54 4.00 37.28
N ASP A 592 -19.47 4.02 35.93
CA ASP A 592 -20.56 4.49 35.09
C ASP A 592 -21.80 3.56 35.24
N ILE A 593 -21.59 2.24 35.27
CA ILE A 593 -22.69 1.28 35.48
C ILE A 593 -23.27 1.40 36.89
N VAL A 594 -22.44 1.62 37.92
CA VAL A 594 -22.94 1.90 39.30
C VAL A 594 -23.86 3.12 39.31
N ARG A 595 -23.49 4.21 38.61
CA ARG A 595 -24.31 5.43 38.49
C ARG A 595 -25.64 5.20 37.76
N LEU A 596 -25.65 4.32 36.76
CA LEU A 596 -26.86 3.94 36.02
C LEU A 596 -27.79 3.06 36.84
N GLY A 597 -27.27 2.36 37.83
CA GLY A 597 -28.01 1.38 38.63
C GLY A 597 -28.31 0.07 37.88
N PRO A 598 -29.07 -0.86 38.51
CA PRO A 598 -29.39 -2.15 37.89
C PRO A 598 -30.19 -2.02 36.58
N LEU A 599 -29.94 -2.91 35.62
CA LEU A 599 -30.59 -2.93 34.29
C LEU A 599 -32.14 -2.95 34.39
N GLY A 600 -32.74 -3.66 35.39
CA GLY A 600 -34.20 -3.77 35.55
C GLY A 600 -34.92 -2.47 35.91
N LYS A 601 -34.21 -1.48 36.43
CA LYS A 601 -34.79 -0.18 36.83
C LYS A 601 -35.31 0.63 35.65
N GLU A 602 -34.56 0.66 34.55
CA GLU A 602 -34.93 1.41 33.35
C GLU A 602 -36.15 0.81 32.62
N ILE A 603 -36.25 -0.52 32.61
CA ILE A 603 -37.36 -1.22 31.95
C ILE A 603 -38.66 -1.00 32.72
N THR A 604 -38.58 -0.86 34.02
CA THR A 604 -39.75 -0.60 34.87
C THR A 604 -40.23 0.85 34.77
N GLU A 605 -39.32 1.82 34.71
CA GLU A 605 -39.65 3.23 34.58
C GLU A 605 -40.27 3.58 33.21
N ASN A 606 -39.87 2.92 32.14
CA ASN A 606 -40.47 3.10 30.81
C ASN A 606 -41.85 2.45 30.64
N LYS A 607 -42.19 1.42 31.47
CA LYS A 607 -43.53 0.84 31.48
C LYS A 607 -44.55 1.68 32.23
N ILE A 608 -44.13 2.66 33.02
CA ILE A 608 -44.99 3.49 33.90
C ILE A 608 -45.39 4.83 33.24
N LYS A 609 -44.81 5.20 32.09
CA LYS A 609 -45.31 6.39 31.35
C LYS A 609 -46.56 6.00 30.56
N PRO A 610 -47.80 6.44 30.99
CA PRO A 610 -49.00 6.21 30.19
C PRO A 610 -48.84 6.95 28.86
N LYS A 611 -49.15 6.28 27.76
CA LYS A 611 -49.37 6.96 26.48
C LYS A 611 -50.50 7.99 26.71
N ASP A 612 -50.17 9.26 26.71
CA ASP A 612 -51.17 10.33 26.67
C ASP A 612 -52.14 10.01 25.55
N LYS A 613 -53.40 9.78 25.94
CA LYS A 613 -54.50 9.68 25.00
C LYS A 613 -54.59 11.02 24.27
N ALA A 614 -54.13 11.11 23.06
CA ALA A 614 -54.46 12.19 22.15
C ALA A 614 -55.97 12.19 22.01
N GLY A 615 -56.58 13.26 22.51
CA GLY A 615 -58.03 13.42 22.57
C GLY A 615 -58.66 13.36 21.19
N ALA A 616 -59.60 12.46 21.08
CA ALA A 616 -60.65 12.55 20.09
C ALA A 616 -61.55 13.73 20.44
N THR A 617 -61.44 14.86 19.72
CA THR A 617 -62.51 15.84 19.61
C THR A 617 -62.94 15.84 18.14
N GLY A 618 -64.21 15.41 17.95
CA GLY A 618 -64.89 15.45 16.70
C GLY A 618 -65.27 16.87 16.24
N ARG A 619 -65.26 17.05 14.99
CA ARG A 619 -66.37 17.53 14.14
C ARG A 619 -65.90 17.55 12.70
#